data_a871cacbd43180abd87a9cab2e097245
#
_entry.id   a871cacbd43180abd87a9cab2e097245
#
_cell.length_a   1.000
_cell.length_b   1.000
_cell.length_c   1.000
_cell.angle_alpha   90.00
_cell.angle_beta   90.00
_cell.angle_gamma   90.00
#
_symmetry.space_group_name_H-M   'P 1'
#
loop_
_entity.id
_entity.type
_entity.pdbx_description
1 polymer ?
#
loop_
_entity_poly.entity_id
_entity_poly.type
_entity_poly.pdbx_seq_one_letter_code
_entity_poly.pdbx_strand_id
1 'polypeptide(L)'
;ASLVNLEMVDFQPLCVSPEKMRGFAPHPTGFIIMGSIFRNASGEAFMERYYPGIAEQAGRAEICRAMAMEIREGRGTPAGGIYLDSTHLPLERILKYAPHIHRQYKNHGIDLTERPQELAPGSHTWLGGVKIDVDGAADVPGLFVAGDNAGGIHGANRIGGSALSAAMVFGSRAGKAAARLAGESAARADAGAALVHWLCKLQAVAAAAVDADGRRSAR
;
A
#
# COMPACT_ATOMS: atom_id res chain seq x y z
N ALA A 1 0.20 -8.09 22.75
CA ALA A 1 0.39 -6.67 22.45
C ALA A 1 -0.97 -6.04 22.15
N SER A 2 -1.17 -4.82 22.62
CA SER A 2 -2.35 -4.03 22.28
C SER A 2 -2.30 -3.62 20.81
N LEU A 3 -3.47 -3.64 20.15
CA LEU A 3 -3.63 -3.20 18.77
C LEU A 3 -4.42 -1.90 18.72
N VAL A 4 -4.12 -1.04 17.73
CA VAL A 4 -4.81 0.24 17.53
C VAL A 4 -5.11 0.47 16.07
N ASN A 5 -6.22 1.17 15.78
CA ASN A 5 -6.60 1.68 14.45
C ASN A 5 -6.67 0.60 13.35
N LEU A 6 -7.03 -0.64 13.69
CA LEU A 6 -7.08 -1.74 12.70
C LEU A 6 -8.15 -1.50 11.63
N GLU A 7 -9.15 -0.67 11.91
CA GLU A 7 -10.18 -0.24 10.97
C GLU A 7 -9.69 0.77 9.93
N MET A 8 -8.50 1.36 10.15
CA MET A 8 -7.94 2.39 9.26
C MET A 8 -7.17 1.72 8.12
N VAL A 9 -7.79 1.71 6.95
CA VAL A 9 -7.21 1.17 5.71
C VAL A 9 -6.93 2.31 4.74
N ASP A 10 -5.71 2.39 4.27
CA ASP A 10 -5.28 3.33 3.23
C ASP A 10 -5.59 2.74 1.85
N PHE A 11 -6.28 3.50 1.01
CA PHE A 11 -6.64 3.11 -0.35
C PHE A 11 -5.83 3.89 -1.38
N GLN A 12 -5.58 3.24 -2.51
CA GLN A 12 -5.02 3.89 -3.68
C GLN A 12 -5.61 3.33 -4.97
N PRO A 13 -5.53 4.09 -6.10
CA PRO A 13 -5.90 3.56 -7.40
C PRO A 13 -5.00 2.38 -7.77
N LEU A 14 -5.61 1.24 -8.07
CA LEU A 14 -4.94 0.02 -8.55
C LEU A 14 -5.43 -0.33 -9.94
N CYS A 15 -4.54 -0.84 -10.79
CA CYS A 15 -4.89 -1.32 -12.13
C CYS A 15 -5.86 -2.49 -12.05
N VAL A 16 -6.93 -2.44 -12.84
CA VAL A 16 -7.90 -3.54 -13.00
C VAL A 16 -7.84 -4.17 -14.38
N SER A 17 -7.34 -3.45 -15.37
CA SER A 17 -7.19 -3.93 -16.76
C SER A 17 -5.87 -3.42 -17.35
N PRO A 18 -5.10 -4.24 -18.08
CA PRO A 18 -5.36 -5.65 -18.41
C PRO A 18 -5.17 -6.58 -17.18
N GLU A 19 -5.71 -7.79 -17.26
CA GLU A 19 -5.65 -8.77 -16.17
C GLU A 19 -4.25 -9.02 -15.63
N LYS A 20 -3.25 -9.07 -16.52
CA LYS A 20 -1.83 -9.24 -16.16
C LYS A 20 -1.25 -8.11 -15.28
N MET A 21 -1.91 -6.97 -15.25
CA MET A 21 -1.51 -5.82 -14.44
C MET A 21 -2.45 -5.59 -13.24
N ARG A 22 -3.44 -6.47 -13.03
CA ARG A 22 -4.38 -6.32 -11.92
C ARG A 22 -3.66 -6.21 -10.58
N GLY A 23 -4.00 -5.18 -9.80
CA GLY A 23 -3.35 -4.85 -8.54
C GLY A 23 -2.05 -4.06 -8.67
N PHE A 24 -1.54 -3.82 -9.88
CA PHE A 24 -0.42 -2.91 -10.07
C PHE A 24 -0.83 -1.49 -9.65
N ALA A 25 0.01 -0.86 -8.83
CA ALA A 25 -0.22 0.49 -8.31
C ALA A 25 0.58 1.50 -9.15
N PRO A 26 -0.03 2.15 -10.15
CA PRO A 26 0.60 3.30 -10.76
C PRO A 26 0.61 4.42 -9.72
N HIS A 27 1.77 4.90 -9.33
CA HIS A 27 1.86 5.94 -8.30
C HIS A 27 1.13 7.21 -8.79
N PRO A 28 -0.02 7.61 -8.21
CA PRO A 28 -0.91 8.60 -8.83
C PRO A 28 -0.29 10.00 -8.92
N THR A 29 0.64 10.34 -8.03
CA THR A 29 1.25 11.68 -7.97
C THR A 29 1.88 12.09 -9.30
N GLY A 30 2.59 11.19 -9.98
CA GLY A 30 3.19 11.49 -11.29
C GLY A 30 2.15 11.84 -12.33
N PHE A 31 1.05 11.10 -12.37
CA PHE A 31 -0.05 11.31 -13.31
C PHE A 31 -0.81 12.62 -13.04
N ILE A 32 -1.05 12.94 -11.76
CA ILE A 32 -1.70 14.18 -11.36
C ILE A 32 -0.84 15.39 -11.77
N ILE A 33 0.46 15.37 -11.49
CA ILE A 33 1.38 16.46 -11.82
C ILE A 33 1.49 16.65 -13.34
N MET A 34 1.48 15.57 -14.13
CA MET A 34 1.54 15.71 -15.59
C MET A 34 0.23 16.14 -16.21
N GLY A 35 -0.91 16.10 -15.49
CA GLY A 35 -2.20 16.58 -15.93
C GLY A 35 -3.10 15.50 -16.51
N SER A 36 -2.98 14.25 -16.08
CA SER A 36 -3.93 13.18 -16.40
C SER A 36 -5.29 13.46 -15.77
N ILE A 37 -6.37 12.98 -16.39
CA ILE A 37 -7.75 13.26 -16.01
C ILE A 37 -8.45 11.96 -15.64
N PHE A 38 -9.16 11.94 -14.50
CA PHE A 38 -10.02 10.82 -14.13
C PHE A 38 -11.36 10.91 -14.86
N ARG A 39 -11.70 9.86 -15.61
CA ARG A 39 -12.95 9.76 -16.38
C ARG A 39 -13.74 8.53 -16.00
N ASN A 40 -15.06 8.66 -15.96
CA ASN A 40 -15.96 7.52 -15.82
C ASN A 40 -16.15 6.78 -17.16
N ALA A 41 -16.98 5.73 -17.17
CA ALA A 41 -17.22 4.91 -18.37
C ALA A 41 -17.84 5.69 -19.55
N SER A 42 -18.56 6.78 -19.28
CA SER A 42 -19.11 7.67 -20.33
C SER A 42 -18.11 8.71 -20.83
N GLY A 43 -16.88 8.72 -20.33
CA GLY A 43 -15.84 9.69 -20.69
C GLY A 43 -15.91 11.02 -19.95
N GLU A 44 -16.82 11.19 -19.01
CA GLU A 44 -16.98 12.40 -18.23
C GLU A 44 -15.83 12.54 -17.21
N ALA A 45 -15.19 13.72 -17.14
CA ALA A 45 -14.26 14.09 -16.10
C ALA A 45 -15.04 14.41 -14.82
N PHE A 46 -14.93 13.54 -13.80
CA PHE A 46 -15.84 13.61 -12.65
C PHE A 46 -15.25 14.26 -11.41
N MET A 47 -13.95 14.45 -11.33
CA MET A 47 -13.30 14.94 -10.11
C MET A 47 -13.80 16.32 -9.67
N GLU A 48 -14.05 17.22 -10.60
CA GLU A 48 -14.60 18.56 -10.31
C GLU A 48 -15.97 18.51 -9.63
N ARG A 49 -16.79 17.48 -9.91
CA ARG A 49 -18.08 17.27 -9.25
C ARG A 49 -17.94 16.98 -7.76
N TYR A 50 -16.92 16.20 -7.38
CA TYR A 50 -16.70 15.78 -5.99
C TYR A 50 -15.81 16.75 -5.20
N TYR A 51 -14.86 17.37 -5.89
CA TYR A 51 -13.85 18.26 -5.29
C TYR A 51 -13.65 19.52 -6.13
N PRO A 52 -14.65 20.45 -6.11
CA PRO A 52 -14.61 21.67 -6.91
C PRO A 52 -13.36 22.50 -6.64
N GLY A 53 -12.74 22.98 -7.70
CA GLY A 53 -11.57 23.87 -7.67
C GLY A 53 -10.23 23.19 -7.43
N ILE A 54 -10.20 21.92 -6.97
CA ILE A 54 -8.97 21.15 -6.83
C ILE A 54 -8.95 19.91 -7.73
N ALA A 55 -10.13 19.38 -8.08
CA ALA A 55 -10.29 18.25 -9.00
C ALA A 55 -9.26 17.12 -8.79
N GLU A 56 -8.44 16.81 -9.80
CA GLU A 56 -7.41 15.80 -9.75
C GLU A 56 -6.29 16.09 -8.74
N GLN A 57 -6.16 17.29 -8.23
CA GLN A 57 -5.20 17.66 -7.19
C GLN A 57 -5.66 17.25 -5.77
N ALA A 58 -6.85 16.67 -5.65
CA ALA A 58 -7.34 16.10 -4.41
C ALA A 58 -6.39 15.01 -3.88
N GLY A 59 -6.44 14.78 -2.59
CA GLY A 59 -5.63 13.74 -1.94
C GLY A 59 -6.01 12.33 -2.42
N ARG A 60 -5.11 11.37 -2.20
CA ARG A 60 -5.30 9.99 -2.67
C ARG A 60 -6.58 9.34 -2.13
N ALA A 61 -6.90 9.57 -0.85
CA ALA A 61 -8.14 9.05 -0.25
C ALA A 61 -9.39 9.66 -0.88
N GLU A 62 -9.36 10.96 -1.19
CA GLU A 62 -10.41 11.70 -1.86
C GLU A 62 -10.64 11.17 -3.28
N ILE A 63 -9.56 10.96 -4.03
CA ILE A 63 -9.61 10.37 -5.37
C ILE A 63 -10.26 8.97 -5.30
N CYS A 64 -9.79 8.10 -4.40
CA CYS A 64 -10.37 6.77 -4.25
C CYS A 64 -11.85 6.80 -3.85
N ARG A 65 -12.26 7.76 -3.03
CA ARG A 65 -13.67 7.95 -2.67
C ARG A 65 -14.51 8.37 -3.88
N ALA A 66 -14.06 9.33 -4.68
CA ALA A 66 -14.75 9.73 -5.91
C ALA A 66 -14.87 8.57 -6.91
N MET A 67 -13.78 7.81 -7.11
CA MET A 67 -13.81 6.60 -7.94
C MET A 67 -14.84 5.58 -7.45
N ALA A 68 -14.86 5.30 -6.14
CA ALA A 68 -15.81 4.37 -5.54
C ALA A 68 -17.27 4.83 -5.71
N MET A 69 -17.52 6.12 -5.62
CA MET A 69 -18.85 6.69 -5.87
C MET A 69 -19.29 6.52 -7.33
N GLU A 70 -18.42 6.83 -8.31
CA GLU A 70 -18.70 6.61 -9.72
C GLU A 70 -19.02 5.14 -10.03
N ILE A 71 -18.22 4.22 -9.51
CA ILE A 71 -18.42 2.77 -9.69
C ILE A 71 -19.76 2.33 -9.06
N ARG A 72 -20.03 2.74 -7.82
CA ARG A 72 -21.26 2.39 -7.09
C ARG A 72 -22.52 2.90 -7.77
N GLU A 73 -22.45 4.05 -8.38
CA GLU A 73 -23.57 4.67 -9.11
C GLU A 73 -23.73 4.14 -10.56
N GLY A 74 -23.01 3.09 -10.92
CA GLY A 74 -23.09 2.43 -12.22
C GLY A 74 -22.39 3.16 -13.37
N ARG A 75 -21.55 4.16 -13.07
CA ARG A 75 -20.75 4.87 -14.07
C ARG A 75 -19.32 4.33 -14.20
N GLY A 76 -19.04 3.20 -13.54
CA GLY A 76 -17.78 2.45 -13.68
C GLY A 76 -17.70 1.72 -15.03
N THR A 77 -16.47 1.34 -15.38
CA THR A 77 -16.20 0.53 -16.58
C THR A 77 -16.69 -0.92 -16.40
N PRO A 78 -16.86 -1.70 -17.49
CA PRO A 78 -17.22 -3.11 -17.39
C PRO A 78 -16.26 -3.96 -16.55
N ALA A 79 -14.98 -3.58 -16.44
CA ALA A 79 -14.01 -4.25 -15.58
C ALA A 79 -14.09 -3.81 -14.10
N GLY A 80 -15.04 -2.92 -13.75
CA GLY A 80 -15.26 -2.45 -12.39
C GLY A 80 -14.33 -1.33 -11.95
N GLY A 81 -13.83 -0.55 -12.89
CA GLY A 81 -12.92 0.58 -12.64
C GLY A 81 -13.44 1.92 -13.15
N ILE A 82 -12.53 2.85 -13.26
CA ILE A 82 -12.64 4.14 -13.97
C ILE A 82 -11.40 4.32 -14.84
N TYR A 83 -11.41 5.28 -15.73
CA TYR A 83 -10.27 5.61 -16.57
C TYR A 83 -9.40 6.71 -15.96
N LEU A 84 -8.08 6.52 -16.01
CA LEU A 84 -7.09 7.59 -15.86
C LEU A 84 -6.54 7.90 -17.25
N ASP A 85 -6.97 9.01 -17.80
CA ASP A 85 -6.71 9.41 -19.19
C ASP A 85 -5.49 10.32 -19.27
N SER A 86 -4.47 9.86 -20.00
CA SER A 86 -3.27 10.61 -20.34
C SER A 86 -3.11 10.81 -21.85
N THR A 87 -4.08 10.38 -22.65
CA THR A 87 -3.96 10.35 -24.13
C THR A 87 -3.86 11.74 -24.77
N HIS A 88 -4.33 12.78 -24.08
CA HIS A 88 -4.22 14.17 -24.50
C HIS A 88 -2.85 14.80 -24.23
N LEU A 89 -1.94 14.06 -23.53
CA LEU A 89 -0.63 14.56 -23.14
C LEU A 89 0.44 14.15 -24.16
N PRO A 90 1.40 15.04 -24.47
CA PRO A 90 2.54 14.65 -25.31
C PRO A 90 3.42 13.61 -24.60
N LEU A 91 3.97 12.66 -25.36
CA LEU A 91 4.83 11.59 -24.85
C LEU A 91 5.98 12.12 -23.97
N GLU A 92 6.60 13.22 -24.37
CA GLU A 92 7.68 13.88 -23.62
C GLU A 92 7.26 14.19 -22.17
N ARG A 93 6.02 14.68 -21.98
CA ARG A 93 5.50 14.99 -20.65
C ARG A 93 5.28 13.73 -19.83
N ILE A 94 4.76 12.65 -20.44
CA ILE A 94 4.61 11.35 -19.79
C ILE A 94 5.97 10.79 -19.36
N LEU A 95 6.95 10.83 -20.24
CA LEU A 95 8.31 10.34 -19.96
C LEU A 95 9.04 11.18 -18.90
N LYS A 96 8.72 12.47 -18.78
CA LYS A 96 9.29 13.33 -17.73
C LYS A 96 8.81 12.96 -16.33
N TYR A 97 7.53 12.63 -16.16
CA TYR A 97 6.92 12.45 -14.83
C TYR A 97 6.65 10.98 -14.46
N ALA A 98 6.45 10.10 -15.44
CA ALA A 98 6.09 8.70 -15.23
C ALA A 98 6.83 7.71 -16.16
N PRO A 99 8.17 7.83 -16.38
CA PRO A 99 8.88 7.06 -17.40
C PRO A 99 8.84 5.55 -17.15
N HIS A 100 8.99 5.13 -15.90
CA HIS A 100 8.99 3.72 -15.53
C HIS A 100 7.58 3.11 -15.63
N ILE A 101 6.54 3.88 -15.30
CA ILE A 101 5.15 3.42 -15.40
C ILE A 101 4.75 3.29 -16.87
N HIS A 102 5.07 4.30 -17.71
CA HIS A 102 4.86 4.19 -19.15
C HIS A 102 5.52 2.92 -19.74
N ARG A 103 6.77 2.63 -19.34
CA ARG A 103 7.47 1.41 -19.77
C ARG A 103 6.76 0.14 -19.29
N GLN A 104 6.29 0.11 -18.04
CA GLN A 104 5.54 -1.03 -17.52
C GLN A 104 4.26 -1.29 -18.32
N TYR A 105 3.45 -0.25 -18.57
CA TYR A 105 2.25 -0.39 -19.39
C TYR A 105 2.56 -0.80 -20.82
N LYS A 106 3.58 -0.20 -21.44
CA LYS A 106 4.01 -0.53 -22.80
C LYS A 106 4.47 -1.99 -22.95
N ASN A 107 5.16 -2.53 -21.94
CA ASN A 107 5.55 -3.95 -21.90
C ASN A 107 4.35 -4.90 -21.84
N HIS A 108 3.18 -4.41 -21.45
CA HIS A 108 1.91 -5.14 -21.41
C HIS A 108 0.97 -4.75 -22.57
N GLY A 109 1.49 -4.09 -23.60
CA GLY A 109 0.73 -3.74 -24.80
C GLY A 109 -0.17 -2.52 -24.65
N ILE A 110 0.06 -1.66 -23.66
CA ILE A 110 -0.68 -0.42 -23.45
C ILE A 110 0.26 0.77 -23.65
N ASP A 111 -0.02 1.59 -24.66
CA ASP A 111 0.61 2.89 -24.80
C ASP A 111 -0.28 3.96 -24.17
N LEU A 112 0.25 4.69 -23.20
CA LEU A 112 -0.49 5.71 -22.43
C LEU A 112 -0.87 6.95 -23.28
N THR A 113 -0.25 7.10 -24.45
CA THR A 113 -0.63 8.15 -25.42
C THR A 113 -1.84 7.76 -26.28
N GLU A 114 -2.16 6.45 -26.33
CA GLU A 114 -3.23 5.93 -27.19
C GLU A 114 -4.43 5.42 -26.39
N ARG A 115 -4.18 4.95 -25.17
CA ARG A 115 -5.19 4.29 -24.35
C ARG A 115 -5.12 4.73 -22.89
N PRO A 116 -6.26 5.07 -22.27
CA PRO A 116 -6.31 5.35 -20.83
C PRO A 116 -6.01 4.09 -20.01
N GLN A 117 -5.55 4.29 -18.79
CA GLN A 117 -5.41 3.25 -17.79
C GLN A 117 -6.77 3.00 -17.13
N GLU A 118 -7.06 1.76 -16.78
CA GLU A 118 -8.27 1.40 -16.07
C GLU A 118 -7.94 1.03 -14.63
N LEU A 119 -8.46 1.80 -13.68
CA LEU A 119 -8.10 1.75 -12.27
C LEU A 119 -9.34 1.64 -11.39
N ALA A 120 -9.22 0.97 -10.24
CA ALA A 120 -10.22 0.98 -9.18
C ALA A 120 -9.57 1.26 -7.82
N PRO A 121 -10.33 1.71 -6.81
CA PRO A 121 -9.84 1.80 -5.46
C PRO A 121 -9.45 0.42 -4.93
N GLY A 122 -8.25 0.28 -4.39
CA GLY A 122 -7.81 -0.93 -3.74
C GLY A 122 -7.09 -0.64 -2.43
N SER A 123 -7.14 -1.59 -1.50
CA SER A 123 -6.42 -1.46 -0.23
C SER A 123 -4.92 -1.48 -0.51
N HIS A 124 -4.21 -0.55 0.10
CA HIS A 124 -2.76 -0.39 -0.05
C HIS A 124 -2.02 -0.84 1.21
N THR A 125 -2.36 -0.27 2.35
CA THR A 125 -1.75 -0.61 3.63
C THR A 125 -2.73 -0.38 4.77
N TRP A 126 -2.57 -1.13 5.86
CA TRP A 126 -3.25 -0.84 7.13
C TRP A 126 -2.46 0.22 7.88
N LEU A 127 -3.16 1.23 8.39
CA LEU A 127 -2.58 2.32 9.18
C LEU A 127 -2.58 2.00 10.68
N GLY A 128 -3.31 0.96 11.06
CA GLY A 128 -3.30 0.35 12.37
C GLY A 128 -2.24 -0.73 12.50
N GLY A 129 -2.12 -1.27 13.70
CA GLY A 129 -1.18 -2.32 14.03
C GLY A 129 -0.91 -2.40 15.53
N VAL A 130 0.24 -2.91 15.90
CA VAL A 130 0.67 -2.96 17.30
C VAL A 130 0.90 -1.55 17.82
N LYS A 131 0.28 -1.22 18.96
CA LYS A 131 0.51 0.05 19.65
C LYS A 131 1.95 0.12 20.12
N ILE A 132 2.65 1.18 19.76
CA ILE A 132 4.06 1.41 20.12
C ILE A 132 4.23 2.75 20.83
N ASP A 133 5.30 2.84 21.60
CA ASP A 133 5.80 4.11 22.14
C ASP A 133 6.77 4.81 21.17
N VAL A 134 7.41 5.88 21.62
CA VAL A 134 8.36 6.67 20.81
C VAL A 134 9.62 5.89 20.44
N ASP A 135 9.95 4.83 21.15
CA ASP A 135 11.10 3.96 20.89
C ASP A 135 10.71 2.65 20.15
N GLY A 136 9.45 2.55 19.71
CA GLY A 136 8.95 1.37 19.00
C GLY A 136 8.66 0.18 19.90
N ALA A 137 8.65 0.35 21.23
CA ALA A 137 8.33 -0.72 22.17
C ALA A 137 6.81 -0.89 22.28
N ALA A 138 6.36 -2.15 22.28
CA ALA A 138 5.00 -2.54 22.61
C ALA A 138 4.78 -2.66 24.12
N ASP A 139 3.53 -2.85 24.54
CA ASP A 139 3.16 -3.15 25.93
C ASP A 139 3.57 -4.57 26.40
N VAL A 140 4.07 -5.39 25.48
CA VAL A 140 4.68 -6.70 25.79
C VAL A 140 6.18 -6.50 25.97
N PRO A 141 6.76 -6.81 27.15
CA PRO A 141 8.17 -6.63 27.42
C PRO A 141 9.05 -7.37 26.41
N GLY A 142 10.03 -6.66 25.82
CA GLY A 142 10.95 -7.23 24.84
C GLY A 142 10.42 -7.25 23.40
N LEU A 143 9.18 -6.82 23.15
CA LEU A 143 8.62 -6.70 21.80
C LEU A 143 8.79 -5.28 21.27
N PHE A 144 9.49 -5.15 20.16
CA PHE A 144 9.65 -3.89 19.42
C PHE A 144 9.07 -4.05 18.02
N VAL A 145 8.38 -3.01 17.53
CA VAL A 145 7.67 -3.05 16.25
C VAL A 145 7.93 -1.77 15.46
N ALA A 146 8.11 -1.91 14.15
CA ALA A 146 8.29 -0.77 13.24
C ALA A 146 7.71 -1.09 11.85
N GLY A 147 7.63 -0.07 10.98
CA GLY A 147 7.06 -0.20 9.64
C GLY A 147 5.56 -0.39 9.68
N ASP A 148 5.00 -1.08 8.68
CA ASP A 148 3.55 -1.23 8.50
C ASP A 148 2.87 -2.09 9.59
N ASN A 149 3.64 -2.74 10.45
CA ASN A 149 3.08 -3.46 11.61
C ASN A 149 2.86 -2.58 12.83
N ALA A 150 3.41 -1.36 12.85
CA ALA A 150 3.30 -0.42 13.96
C ALA A 150 2.10 0.52 13.75
N GLY A 151 1.15 0.45 14.68
CA GLY A 151 -0.05 1.28 14.69
C GLY A 151 0.14 2.62 15.43
N GLY A 152 -0.76 3.57 15.17
CA GLY A 152 -0.81 4.86 15.88
C GLY A 152 0.07 5.96 15.30
N ILE A 153 0.82 5.71 14.22
CA ILE A 153 1.77 6.67 13.63
C ILE A 153 1.06 7.60 12.63
N HIS A 154 0.13 7.08 11.84
CA HIS A 154 -0.40 7.73 10.63
C HIS A 154 -1.83 8.27 10.79
N GLY A 155 -2.52 7.96 11.88
CA GLY A 155 -3.95 8.26 12.04
C GLY A 155 -4.80 7.60 10.95
N ALA A 156 -5.89 8.24 10.57
CA ALA A 156 -6.88 7.70 9.63
C ALA A 156 -6.52 7.92 8.14
N ASN A 157 -5.57 8.80 7.83
CA ASN A 157 -5.21 9.14 6.45
C ASN A 157 -3.74 9.52 6.36
N ARG A 158 -2.94 8.61 5.87
CA ARG A 158 -1.49 8.75 5.78
C ARG A 158 -1.08 9.70 4.64
N ILE A 159 -0.20 10.64 4.93
CA ILE A 159 0.42 11.50 3.92
C ILE A 159 1.32 10.65 3.01
N GLY A 160 1.22 10.87 1.71
CA GLY A 160 2.05 10.20 0.71
C GLY A 160 3.55 10.34 1.01
N GLY A 161 4.30 9.23 0.90
CA GLY A 161 5.74 9.18 1.20
C GLY A 161 6.10 8.96 2.67
N SER A 162 5.21 9.25 3.62
CA SER A 162 5.53 9.17 5.06
C SER A 162 5.72 7.74 5.59
N ALA A 163 5.25 6.70 4.90
CA ALA A 163 5.43 5.32 5.34
C ALA A 163 6.90 4.92 5.41
N LEU A 164 7.68 5.22 4.35
CA LEU A 164 9.11 4.90 4.33
C LEU A 164 9.87 5.68 5.42
N SER A 165 9.57 6.97 5.57
CA SER A 165 10.17 7.80 6.62
C SER A 165 9.85 7.26 8.02
N ALA A 166 8.61 6.86 8.28
CA ALA A 166 8.20 6.26 9.55
C ALA A 166 8.91 4.92 9.78
N ALA A 167 8.98 4.05 8.76
CA ALA A 167 9.69 2.78 8.86
C ALA A 167 11.16 2.96 9.20
N MET A 168 11.85 3.92 8.59
CA MET A 168 13.26 4.23 8.87
C MET A 168 13.45 4.80 10.29
N VAL A 169 12.64 5.77 10.68
CA VAL A 169 12.75 6.41 12.01
C VAL A 169 12.46 5.42 13.12
N PHE A 170 11.29 4.76 13.07
CA PHE A 170 10.90 3.83 14.11
C PHE A 170 11.72 2.52 14.07
N GLY A 171 12.15 2.06 12.89
CA GLY A 171 13.08 0.93 12.76
C GLY A 171 14.42 1.23 13.44
N SER A 172 14.97 2.43 13.25
CA SER A 172 16.20 2.86 13.93
C SER A 172 16.02 2.97 15.44
N ARG A 173 14.90 3.55 15.91
CA ARG A 173 14.60 3.68 17.35
C ARG A 173 14.40 2.32 18.00
N ALA A 174 13.53 1.49 17.41
CA ALA A 174 13.24 0.14 17.89
C ALA A 174 14.51 -0.72 17.95
N GLY A 175 15.36 -0.68 16.91
CA GLY A 175 16.63 -1.40 16.90
C GLY A 175 17.59 -0.95 18.01
N LYS A 176 17.71 0.37 18.26
CA LYS A 176 18.54 0.89 19.36
C LYS A 176 17.98 0.50 20.73
N ALA A 177 16.66 0.57 20.93
CA ALA A 177 16.02 0.20 22.17
C ALA A 177 16.15 -1.31 22.45
N ALA A 178 15.94 -2.14 21.42
CA ALA A 178 16.13 -3.58 21.50
C ALA A 178 17.58 -3.95 21.85
N ALA A 179 18.57 -3.29 21.25
CA ALA A 179 19.98 -3.52 21.53
C ALA A 179 20.35 -3.15 22.98
N ARG A 180 19.82 -2.01 23.50
CA ARG A 180 20.00 -1.65 24.92
C ARG A 180 19.42 -2.72 25.84
N LEU A 181 18.19 -3.15 25.62
CA LEU A 181 17.53 -4.18 26.40
C LEU A 181 18.29 -5.51 26.35
N ALA A 182 18.80 -5.91 25.18
CA ALA A 182 19.59 -7.12 25.02
C ALA A 182 20.91 -7.03 25.79
N GLY A 183 21.60 -5.89 25.78
CA GLY A 183 22.81 -5.65 26.55
C GLY A 183 22.59 -5.77 28.07
N GLU A 184 21.50 -5.22 28.58
CA GLU A 184 21.06 -5.32 29.97
C GLU A 184 20.65 -6.77 30.34
N SER A 185 20.06 -7.51 29.39
CA SER A 185 19.62 -8.89 29.57
C SER A 185 20.71 -9.92 29.35
N ALA A 186 21.79 -9.60 28.64
CA ALA A 186 22.96 -10.49 28.46
C ALA A 186 23.66 -10.78 29.78
N ALA A 187 23.44 -9.94 30.80
CA ALA A 187 23.80 -10.25 32.19
C ALA A 187 22.91 -11.36 32.83
N ARG A 188 21.78 -11.74 32.15
CA ARG A 188 20.87 -12.84 32.55
C ARG A 188 20.88 -13.89 31.43
N ALA A 189 21.97 -14.69 31.41
CA ALA A 189 22.19 -15.72 30.41
C ALA A 189 21.06 -16.76 30.38
N ASP A 190 20.24 -16.78 29.35
CA ASP A 190 19.76 -17.98 28.66
C ASP A 190 18.96 -17.69 27.35
N ALA A 191 19.24 -16.58 26.69
CA ALA A 191 18.54 -16.19 25.43
C ALA A 191 18.81 -17.15 24.26
N GLY A 192 19.94 -17.91 24.31
CA GLY A 192 20.30 -18.88 23.26
C GLY A 192 19.32 -20.05 23.19
N ALA A 193 18.97 -20.62 24.33
CA ALA A 193 18.04 -21.76 24.41
C ALA A 193 16.63 -21.37 24.02
N ALA A 194 16.17 -20.16 24.41
CA ALA A 194 14.85 -19.66 24.06
C ALA A 194 14.73 -19.38 22.55
N LEU A 195 15.76 -18.79 21.92
CA LEU A 195 15.79 -18.54 20.47
C LEU A 195 15.79 -19.83 19.66
N VAL A 196 16.60 -20.80 20.04
CA VAL A 196 16.65 -22.13 19.40
C VAL A 196 15.29 -22.83 19.53
N HIS A 197 14.68 -22.81 20.71
CA HIS A 197 13.35 -23.38 20.92
C HIS A 197 12.29 -22.72 20.05
N TRP A 198 12.32 -21.39 19.90
CA TRP A 198 11.39 -20.65 19.06
C TRP A 198 11.59 -20.92 17.57
N LEU A 199 12.84 -20.98 17.10
CA LEU A 199 13.18 -21.35 15.72
C LEU A 199 12.73 -22.79 15.39
N CYS A 200 12.89 -23.73 16.30
CA CYS A 200 12.37 -25.09 16.13
C CYS A 200 10.84 -25.13 16.02
N LYS A 201 10.14 -24.30 16.81
CA LYS A 201 8.67 -24.19 16.70
C LYS A 201 8.24 -23.59 15.35
N LEU A 202 8.92 -22.56 14.85
CA LEU A 202 8.65 -21.97 13.54
C LEU A 202 8.89 -22.99 12.41
N GLN A 203 9.96 -23.75 12.48
CA GLN A 203 10.24 -24.81 11.50
C GLN A 203 9.17 -25.90 11.51
N ALA A 204 8.69 -26.30 12.70
CA ALA A 204 7.61 -27.27 12.82
C ALA A 204 6.29 -26.75 12.24
N VAL A 205 5.95 -25.47 12.46
CA VAL A 205 4.75 -24.83 11.87
C VAL A 205 4.89 -24.74 10.36
N ALA A 206 6.04 -24.33 9.83
CA ALA A 206 6.30 -24.25 8.41
C ALA A 206 6.24 -25.65 7.74
N ALA A 207 6.79 -26.67 8.36
CA ALA A 207 6.69 -28.06 7.87
C ALA A 207 5.26 -28.57 7.86
N ALA A 208 4.47 -28.28 8.90
CA ALA A 208 3.05 -28.65 8.96
C ALA A 208 2.19 -27.92 7.91
N ALA A 209 2.53 -26.67 7.58
CA ALA A 209 1.85 -25.91 6.52
C ALA A 209 2.12 -26.51 5.12
N VAL A 210 3.37 -26.92 4.86
CA VAL A 210 3.77 -27.57 3.61
C VAL A 210 3.06 -28.93 3.44
N ASP A 211 2.95 -29.71 4.51
CA ASP A 211 2.24 -31.01 4.51
C ASP A 211 0.72 -30.84 4.32
N ALA A 212 0.15 -29.75 4.81
CA ALA A 212 -1.27 -29.45 4.61
C ALA A 212 -1.59 -29.04 3.14
N ASP A 213 -0.66 -28.36 2.46
CA ASP A 213 -0.79 -28.00 1.05
C ASP A 213 -0.53 -29.21 0.11
N GLY A 214 0.44 -30.06 0.45
CA GLY A 214 0.73 -31.31 -0.29
C GLY A 214 -0.43 -32.30 -0.28
N ARG A 215 -1.26 -32.33 0.76
CA ARG A 215 -2.46 -33.20 0.84
C ARG A 215 -3.68 -32.65 0.08
N ARG A 216 -3.68 -31.37 -0.32
CA ARG A 216 -4.76 -30.78 -1.13
C ARG A 216 -4.63 -31.05 -2.63
N SER A 217 -3.43 -31.37 -3.12
CA SER A 217 -3.20 -31.64 -4.55
C SER A 217 -3.37 -33.11 -4.95
N ALA A 218 -3.69 -34.02 -4.00
CA ALA A 218 -3.85 -35.47 -4.24
C ALA A 218 -5.29 -35.96 -4.11
N ARG A 219 -6.30 -35.09 -4.28
CA ARG A 219 -7.72 -35.48 -4.38
C ARG A 219 -8.40 -34.86 -5.57
#